data_f717003e85a7b0325560ec51ac0c4090
#
_entry.id   f717003e85a7b0325560ec51ac0c4090
#
_cell.length_a   1.000
_cell.length_b   1.000
_cell.length_c   1.000
_cell.angle_alpha   90.00
_cell.angle_beta   90.00
_cell.angle_gamma   90.00
#
_symmetry.space_group_name_H-M   'P 1'
#
loop_
_entity.id
_entity.type
_entity.pdbx_description
1 polymer ?
#
loop_
_entity_poly.entity_id
_entity_poly.type
_entity_poly.pdbx_seq_one_letter_code
_entity_poly.pdbx_strand_id
1 'polypeptide(L)'
;VELGVADADVEYDLATAHAKAGRYGAAVRHYERALRLRPGDDGAEDALEAARALLAERRAAEEGVGEIETARGFGDALVRPFSEAGLAWTVLGAEALLFLTIALLFRARRRLGVVLVLIVATLVFLASGFGLLAKRRAFAEGEPAVVLEDRAVLREGPDERHPARGEAREGDWATILERDDAGFVLVEVGSRRGWVHEDAVGAI
;
A
#
# COMPACT_ATOMS: atom_id res chain seq x y z
N VAL A 1 23.06 -12.68 -5.63
CA VAL A 1 22.40 -13.65 -4.74
C VAL A 1 21.47 -12.83 -3.85
N GLU A 2 20.24 -12.61 -4.30
CA GLU A 2 19.18 -12.07 -3.45
C GLU A 2 18.80 -13.20 -2.49
N LEU A 3 19.27 -13.11 -1.26
CA LEU A 3 18.68 -13.82 -0.15
C LEU A 3 17.31 -13.15 0.10
N GLY A 4 16.25 -13.73 -0.43
CA GLY A 4 14.89 -13.20 -0.38
C GLY A 4 14.27 -13.28 1.01
N VAL A 5 14.90 -12.68 2.00
CA VAL A 5 14.32 -12.45 3.32
C VAL A 5 13.80 -11.01 3.30
N ALA A 6 12.50 -10.85 3.03
CA ALA A 6 11.82 -9.59 3.24
C ALA A 6 11.72 -9.37 4.75
N ASP A 7 12.63 -8.56 5.31
CA ASP A 7 12.69 -8.19 6.72
C ASP A 7 12.38 -6.70 6.86
N ALA A 8 11.45 -6.36 7.74
CA ALA A 8 11.04 -4.99 7.98
C ALA A 8 12.20 -4.10 8.47
N ASP A 9 13.08 -4.65 9.29
CA ASP A 9 14.23 -3.90 9.82
C ASP A 9 15.26 -3.60 8.71
N VAL A 10 15.48 -4.55 7.80
CA VAL A 10 16.35 -4.35 6.63
C VAL A 10 15.77 -3.28 5.69
N GLU A 11 14.47 -3.33 5.42
CA GLU A 11 13.81 -2.31 4.59
C GLU A 11 13.86 -0.93 5.27
N TYR A 12 13.67 -0.85 6.57
CA TYR A 12 13.80 0.39 7.34
C TYR A 12 15.22 0.97 7.28
N ASP A 13 16.24 0.14 7.45
CA ASP A 13 17.65 0.57 7.40
C ASP A 13 18.03 1.05 5.99
N LEU A 14 17.59 0.36 4.94
CA LEU A 14 17.75 0.79 3.55
C LEU A 14 17.08 2.13 3.31
N ALA A 15 15.84 2.31 3.77
CA ALA A 15 15.11 3.57 3.67
C ALA A 15 15.88 4.71 4.33
N THR A 16 16.38 4.48 5.55
CA THR A 16 17.18 5.47 6.29
C THR A 16 18.48 5.82 5.56
N ALA A 17 19.15 4.83 4.98
CA ALA A 17 20.35 5.08 4.17
C ALA A 17 20.05 5.91 2.92
N HIS A 18 18.93 5.63 2.22
CA HIS A 18 18.48 6.42 1.09
C HIS A 18 18.12 7.86 1.49
N ALA A 19 17.37 8.04 2.59
CA ALA A 19 17.01 9.36 3.10
C ALA A 19 18.25 10.20 3.43
N LYS A 20 19.25 9.63 4.11
CA LYS A 20 20.53 10.28 4.40
C LYS A 20 21.33 10.63 3.14
N ALA A 21 21.16 9.88 2.07
CA ALA A 21 21.76 10.14 0.78
C ALA A 21 20.99 11.15 -0.09
N GLY A 22 19.87 11.71 0.41
CA GLY A 22 19.02 12.65 -0.31
C GLY A 22 18.12 12.01 -1.38
N ARG A 23 18.07 10.68 -1.47
CA ARG A 23 17.24 9.91 -2.41
C ARG A 23 15.89 9.62 -1.75
N TYR A 24 15.03 10.63 -1.69
CA TYR A 24 13.81 10.56 -0.89
C TYR A 24 12.74 9.64 -1.50
N GLY A 25 12.63 9.53 -2.83
CA GLY A 25 11.71 8.59 -3.47
C GLY A 25 12.05 7.13 -3.14
N ALA A 26 13.34 6.77 -3.20
CA ALA A 26 13.79 5.46 -2.77
C ALA A 26 13.57 5.22 -1.27
N ALA A 27 13.78 6.24 -0.44
CA ALA A 27 13.49 6.14 0.99
C ALA A 27 12.00 5.89 1.25
N VAL A 28 11.11 6.64 0.60
CA VAL A 28 9.66 6.45 0.68
C VAL A 28 9.27 5.02 0.30
N ARG A 29 9.81 4.50 -0.82
CA ARG A 29 9.57 3.13 -1.26
C ARG A 29 9.93 2.11 -0.19
N HIS A 30 11.13 2.20 0.38
CA HIS A 30 11.60 1.23 1.37
C HIS A 30 10.88 1.35 2.71
N TYR A 31 10.52 2.56 3.19
CA TYR A 31 9.66 2.71 4.36
C TYR A 31 8.27 2.11 4.14
N GLU A 32 7.69 2.28 2.96
CA GLU A 32 6.41 1.64 2.61
C GLU A 32 6.51 0.11 2.64
N ARG A 33 7.63 -0.46 2.15
CA ARG A 33 7.88 -1.90 2.23
C ARG A 33 8.04 -2.37 3.68
N ALA A 34 8.76 -1.63 4.51
CA ALA A 34 8.88 -1.93 5.93
C ALA A 34 7.50 -1.96 6.62
N LEU A 35 6.65 -0.97 6.34
CA LEU A 35 5.29 -0.89 6.86
C LEU A 35 4.36 -1.99 6.34
N ARG A 36 4.59 -2.50 5.13
CA ARG A 36 3.86 -3.69 4.65
C ARG A 36 4.22 -4.94 5.42
N LEU A 37 5.50 -5.09 5.77
CA LEU A 37 6.00 -6.24 6.52
C LEU A 37 5.63 -6.14 8.00
N ARG A 38 5.65 -4.92 8.56
CA ARG A 38 5.29 -4.63 9.95
C ARG A 38 4.31 -3.45 10.02
N PRO A 39 3.00 -3.69 9.80
CA PRO A 39 1.98 -2.65 9.92
C PRO A 39 1.90 -2.10 11.34
N GLY A 40 1.78 -0.76 11.46
CA GLY A 40 1.70 -0.08 12.75
C GLY A 40 3.05 0.09 13.47
N ASP A 41 4.14 0.08 12.73
CA ASP A 41 5.46 0.48 13.24
C ASP A 41 5.54 2.01 13.26
N ASP A 42 5.33 2.61 14.44
CA ASP A 42 5.32 4.07 14.63
C ASP A 42 6.63 4.70 14.14
N GLY A 43 7.78 4.04 14.35
CA GLY A 43 9.08 4.54 13.91
C GLY A 43 9.20 4.61 12.38
N ALA A 44 8.66 3.63 11.68
CA ALA A 44 8.63 3.61 10.21
C ALA A 44 7.60 4.60 9.65
N GLU A 45 6.46 4.80 10.33
CA GLU A 45 5.46 5.80 9.96
C GLU A 45 6.01 7.22 10.09
N ASP A 46 6.62 7.56 11.22
CA ASP A 46 7.24 8.87 11.47
C ASP A 46 8.36 9.15 10.46
N ALA A 47 9.21 8.16 10.18
CA ALA A 47 10.31 8.31 9.24
C ALA A 47 9.82 8.48 7.79
N LEU A 48 8.75 7.78 7.40
CA LEU A 48 8.08 7.94 6.11
C LEU A 48 7.51 9.36 5.95
N GLU A 49 6.81 9.86 6.98
CA GLU A 49 6.26 11.21 6.98
C GLU A 49 7.37 12.27 6.87
N ALA A 50 8.46 12.11 7.63
CA ALA A 50 9.63 12.99 7.54
C ALA A 50 10.27 12.96 6.15
N ALA A 51 10.42 11.79 5.51
CA ALA A 51 10.96 11.69 4.17
C ALA A 51 10.07 12.39 3.12
N ARG A 52 8.76 12.25 3.26
CA ARG A 52 7.78 12.96 2.41
C ARG A 52 7.81 14.47 2.62
N ALA A 53 7.92 14.94 3.87
CA ALA A 53 8.02 16.35 4.17
C ALA A 53 9.26 16.99 3.54
N LEU A 54 10.43 16.34 3.62
CA LEU A 54 11.67 16.80 2.98
C LEU A 54 11.55 16.84 1.46
N LEU A 55 10.89 15.84 0.87
CA LEU A 55 10.63 15.81 -0.58
C LEU A 55 9.68 16.95 -0.99
N ALA A 56 8.61 17.18 -0.23
CA ALA A 56 7.68 18.27 -0.47
C ALA A 56 8.35 19.65 -0.36
N GLU A 57 9.23 19.83 0.62
CA GLU A 57 10.01 21.06 0.80
C GLU A 57 10.95 21.28 -0.40
N ARG A 58 11.66 20.25 -0.87
CA ARG A 58 12.50 20.31 -2.07
C ARG A 58 11.70 20.73 -3.30
N ARG A 59 10.55 20.08 -3.55
CA ARG A 59 9.64 20.42 -4.65
C ARG A 59 9.12 21.85 -4.57
N ALA A 60 8.74 22.32 -3.36
CA ALA A 60 8.26 23.67 -3.14
C ALA A 60 9.34 24.71 -3.43
N ALA A 61 10.60 24.42 -3.10
CA ALA A 61 11.73 25.28 -3.37
C ALA A 61 12.06 25.38 -4.87
N GLU A 62 11.91 24.27 -5.62
CA GLU A 62 12.25 24.20 -7.05
C GLU A 62 11.13 24.75 -7.94
N GLU A 63 9.87 24.51 -7.62
CA GLU A 63 8.74 24.72 -8.53
C GLU A 63 7.55 25.48 -7.90
N GLY A 64 7.62 25.79 -6.62
CA GLY A 64 6.50 26.44 -5.88
C GLY A 64 5.33 25.51 -5.57
N VAL A 65 5.44 24.19 -5.87
CA VAL A 65 4.41 23.19 -5.61
C VAL A 65 5.01 22.08 -4.76
N GLY A 66 4.62 21.99 -3.49
CA GLY A 66 5.10 20.98 -2.54
C GLY A 66 4.21 19.76 -2.38
N GLU A 67 3.12 19.65 -3.15
CA GLU A 67 2.18 18.55 -3.02
C GLU A 67 2.73 17.25 -3.60
N ILE A 68 2.64 16.18 -2.82
CA ILE A 68 3.00 14.81 -3.24
C ILE A 68 1.72 14.04 -3.44
N GLU A 69 1.59 13.38 -4.59
CA GLU A 69 0.46 12.49 -4.85
C GLU A 69 0.54 11.25 -3.92
N THR A 70 -0.26 11.27 -2.87
CA THR A 70 -0.38 10.18 -1.90
C THR A 70 -1.74 9.48 -1.99
N ALA A 71 -2.49 9.75 -3.06
CA ALA A 71 -3.87 9.30 -3.19
C ALA A 71 -3.97 7.78 -3.15
N ARG A 72 -4.31 7.31 -1.98
CA ARG A 72 -4.75 5.94 -1.72
C ARG A 72 -6.25 5.98 -1.58
N GLY A 73 -6.92 4.97 -2.13
CA GLY A 73 -8.36 4.85 -1.92
C GLY A 73 -8.71 4.80 -0.43
N PHE A 74 -9.85 5.37 -0.04
CA PHE A 74 -10.35 5.33 1.35
C PHE A 74 -10.31 3.92 1.95
N GLY A 75 -10.53 2.88 1.11
CA GLY A 75 -10.44 1.48 1.52
C GLY A 75 -9.04 1.05 1.97
N ASP A 76 -7.99 1.54 1.32
CA ASP A 76 -6.60 1.22 1.68
C ASP A 76 -6.22 1.84 3.04
N ALA A 77 -6.59 3.09 3.27
CA ALA A 77 -6.35 3.77 4.54
C ALA A 77 -7.01 3.05 5.73
N LEU A 78 -8.18 2.44 5.52
CA LEU A 78 -8.92 1.72 6.57
C LEU A 78 -8.32 0.36 6.92
N VAL A 79 -7.69 -0.32 5.95
CA VAL A 79 -7.17 -1.70 6.11
C VAL A 79 -5.67 -1.75 6.37
N ARG A 80 -4.96 -0.64 6.15
CA ARG A 80 -3.51 -0.52 6.30
C ARG A 80 -2.96 -0.97 7.67
N PRO A 81 -3.58 -0.59 8.82
CA PRO A 81 -3.06 -0.99 10.13
C PRO A 81 -3.16 -2.49 10.41
N PHE A 82 -3.83 -3.27 9.55
CA PHE A 82 -4.00 -4.70 9.75
C PHE A 82 -3.13 -5.50 8.77
N SER A 83 -2.36 -6.46 9.29
CA SER A 83 -1.66 -7.41 8.45
C SER A 83 -2.64 -8.39 7.77
N GLU A 84 -2.29 -8.91 6.59
CA GLU A 84 -3.13 -9.91 5.91
C GLU A 84 -3.35 -11.15 6.77
N ALA A 85 -2.29 -11.61 7.43
CA ALA A 85 -2.36 -12.71 8.37
C ALA A 85 -3.29 -12.39 9.55
N GLY A 86 -3.22 -11.18 10.11
CA GLY A 86 -4.11 -10.72 11.18
C GLY A 86 -5.58 -10.74 10.74
N LEU A 87 -5.89 -10.21 9.57
CA LEU A 87 -7.25 -10.24 9.02
C LEU A 87 -7.74 -11.68 8.77
N ALA A 88 -6.87 -12.57 8.24
CA ALA A 88 -7.22 -13.97 8.04
C ALA A 88 -7.51 -14.69 9.36
N TRP A 89 -6.69 -14.47 10.39
CA TRP A 89 -6.93 -15.03 11.73
C TRP A 89 -8.20 -14.50 12.38
N THR A 90 -8.54 -13.22 12.19
CA THR A 90 -9.82 -12.67 12.71
C THR A 90 -11.02 -13.26 11.99
N VAL A 91 -10.95 -13.52 10.70
CA VAL A 91 -12.01 -14.23 9.95
C VAL A 91 -12.21 -15.65 10.50
N LEU A 92 -11.13 -16.41 10.64
CA LEU A 92 -11.18 -17.79 11.17
C LEU A 92 -11.71 -17.83 12.62
N GLY A 93 -11.26 -16.90 13.45
CA GLY A 93 -11.73 -16.79 14.83
C GLY A 93 -13.22 -16.42 14.91
N ALA A 94 -13.67 -15.49 14.08
CA ALA A 94 -15.08 -15.10 14.01
C ALA A 94 -15.97 -16.25 13.49
N GLU A 95 -15.49 -17.02 12.52
CA GLU A 95 -16.18 -18.20 12.00
C GLU A 95 -16.34 -19.28 13.09
N ALA A 96 -15.27 -19.60 13.81
CA ALA A 96 -15.28 -20.54 14.90
C ALA A 96 -16.25 -20.10 16.02
N LEU A 97 -16.25 -18.81 16.37
CA LEU A 97 -17.16 -18.23 17.36
C LEU A 97 -18.62 -18.31 16.87
N LEU A 98 -18.87 -18.08 15.59
CA LEU A 98 -20.19 -18.19 14.97
C LEU A 98 -20.75 -19.62 15.11
N PHE A 99 -19.95 -20.63 14.73
CA PHE A 99 -20.35 -22.03 14.87
C PHE A 99 -20.61 -22.43 16.33
N LEU A 100 -19.73 -22.01 17.24
CA LEU A 100 -19.90 -22.27 18.68
C LEU A 100 -21.20 -21.61 19.21
N THR A 101 -21.48 -20.38 18.81
CA THR A 101 -22.67 -19.64 19.23
C THR A 101 -23.94 -20.26 18.69
N ILE A 102 -23.95 -20.75 17.44
CA ILE A 102 -25.06 -21.50 16.85
C ILE A 102 -25.30 -22.78 17.65
N ALA A 103 -24.25 -23.55 17.97
CA ALA A 103 -24.34 -24.76 18.76
C ALA A 103 -24.93 -24.49 20.17
N LEU A 104 -24.52 -23.38 20.80
CA LEU A 104 -25.05 -22.96 22.10
C LEU A 104 -26.52 -22.50 22.06
N LEU A 105 -26.99 -21.95 20.93
CA LEU A 105 -28.40 -21.57 20.75
C LEU A 105 -29.34 -22.76 20.91
N PHE A 106 -28.92 -23.96 20.44
CA PHE A 106 -29.72 -25.20 20.60
C PHE A 106 -29.77 -25.70 22.05
N ARG A 107 -28.83 -25.28 22.92
CA ARG A 107 -28.71 -25.74 24.29
C ARG A 107 -29.10 -24.72 25.35
N ALA A 108 -29.04 -23.42 25.04
CA ALA A 108 -29.21 -22.36 26.04
C ALA A 108 -30.66 -22.05 26.40
N ARG A 109 -30.98 -22.00 27.70
CA ARG A 109 -32.28 -21.53 28.22
C ARG A 109 -32.46 -20.01 28.13
N ARG A 110 -31.35 -19.23 28.12
CA ARG A 110 -31.36 -17.76 28.03
C ARG A 110 -30.87 -17.35 26.62
N ARG A 111 -31.81 -17.15 25.71
CA ARG A 111 -31.50 -16.89 24.28
C ARG A 111 -30.95 -15.50 23.99
N LEU A 112 -31.28 -14.48 24.83
CA LEU A 112 -30.93 -13.08 24.53
C LEU A 112 -29.41 -12.84 24.48
N GLY A 113 -28.65 -13.35 25.44
CA GLY A 113 -27.19 -13.20 25.46
C GLY A 113 -26.48 -13.91 24.28
N VAL A 114 -26.99 -15.09 23.92
CA VAL A 114 -26.45 -15.86 22.78
C VAL A 114 -26.76 -15.16 21.48
N VAL A 115 -27.94 -14.54 21.32
CA VAL A 115 -28.28 -13.75 20.13
C VAL A 115 -27.40 -12.52 20.01
N LEU A 116 -27.09 -11.82 21.09
CA LEU A 116 -26.18 -10.69 21.09
C LEU A 116 -24.77 -11.09 20.63
N VAL A 117 -24.20 -12.19 21.14
CA VAL A 117 -22.91 -12.72 20.73
C VAL A 117 -22.91 -13.11 19.25
N LEU A 118 -24.02 -13.71 18.77
CA LEU A 118 -24.19 -14.06 17.37
C LEU A 118 -24.12 -12.81 16.46
N ILE A 119 -24.83 -11.75 16.84
CA ILE A 119 -24.83 -10.49 16.08
C ILE A 119 -23.42 -9.91 16.02
N VAL A 120 -22.72 -9.83 17.16
CA VAL A 120 -21.35 -9.29 17.22
C VAL A 120 -20.39 -10.14 16.38
N ALA A 121 -20.44 -11.46 16.52
CA ALA A 121 -19.60 -12.37 15.73
C ALA A 121 -19.85 -12.22 14.21
N THR A 122 -21.11 -12.07 13.81
CA THR A 122 -21.46 -11.84 12.40
C THR A 122 -20.93 -10.51 11.90
N LEU A 123 -21.03 -9.44 12.68
CA LEU A 123 -20.51 -8.12 12.30
C LEU A 123 -18.98 -8.15 12.17
N VAL A 124 -18.28 -8.80 13.10
CA VAL A 124 -16.82 -8.95 13.04
C VAL A 124 -16.41 -9.77 11.79
N PHE A 125 -17.13 -10.87 11.53
CA PHE A 125 -16.88 -11.68 10.34
C PHE A 125 -17.05 -10.89 9.03
N LEU A 126 -18.14 -10.14 8.91
CA LEU A 126 -18.42 -9.32 7.73
C LEU A 126 -17.40 -8.18 7.58
N ALA A 127 -17.04 -7.50 8.66
CA ALA A 127 -16.04 -6.42 8.63
C ALA A 127 -14.66 -6.95 8.23
N SER A 128 -14.22 -8.06 8.82
CA SER A 128 -12.93 -8.68 8.52
C SER A 128 -12.89 -9.25 7.09
N GLY A 129 -13.97 -9.90 6.65
CA GLY A 129 -14.12 -10.42 5.29
C GLY A 129 -14.11 -9.30 4.24
N PHE A 130 -14.82 -8.19 4.52
CA PHE A 130 -14.79 -7.01 3.66
C PHE A 130 -13.39 -6.39 3.59
N GLY A 131 -12.70 -6.26 4.74
CA GLY A 131 -11.33 -5.78 4.79
C GLY A 131 -10.37 -6.61 3.97
N LEU A 132 -10.46 -7.94 4.08
CA LEU A 132 -9.63 -8.85 3.29
C LEU A 132 -9.94 -8.76 1.78
N LEU A 133 -11.22 -8.66 1.43
CA LEU A 133 -11.63 -8.52 0.03
C LEU A 133 -11.20 -7.17 -0.56
N ALA A 134 -11.33 -6.08 0.21
CA ALA A 134 -10.87 -4.75 -0.20
C ALA A 134 -9.36 -4.75 -0.44
N LYS A 135 -8.59 -5.37 0.46
CA LYS A 135 -7.14 -5.51 0.31
C LYS A 135 -6.77 -6.32 -0.93
N ARG A 136 -7.43 -7.46 -1.15
CA ARG A 136 -7.20 -8.27 -2.36
C ARG A 136 -7.58 -7.55 -3.65
N ARG A 137 -8.63 -6.73 -3.66
CA ARG A 137 -9.01 -5.92 -4.83
C ARG A 137 -8.01 -4.82 -5.11
N ALA A 138 -7.51 -4.13 -4.09
CA ALA A 138 -6.46 -3.12 -4.26
C ALA A 138 -5.20 -3.71 -4.92
N PHE A 139 -4.86 -4.98 -4.62
CA PHE A 139 -3.76 -5.69 -5.30
C PHE A 139 -4.15 -6.24 -6.69
N ALA A 140 -5.43 -6.50 -6.95
CA ALA A 140 -5.89 -6.96 -8.25
C ALA A 140 -5.96 -5.84 -9.30
N GLU A 141 -6.02 -4.58 -8.84
CA GLU A 141 -6.03 -3.39 -9.71
C GLU A 141 -4.64 -2.99 -10.19
N GLY A 142 -3.57 -3.61 -9.68
CA GLY A 142 -2.19 -3.38 -10.09
C GLY A 142 -1.20 -3.51 -8.92
N GLU A 143 0.09 -3.47 -9.23
CA GLU A 143 1.17 -3.55 -8.25
C GLU A 143 1.50 -2.14 -7.73
N PRO A 144 1.42 -1.90 -6.41
CA PRO A 144 1.75 -0.58 -5.86
C PRO A 144 3.23 -0.27 -6.00
N ALA A 145 3.53 0.97 -6.34
CA ALA A 145 4.87 1.46 -6.61
C ALA A 145 5.04 2.91 -6.17
N VAL A 146 6.29 3.35 -6.13
CA VAL A 146 6.67 4.76 -5.92
C VAL A 146 7.51 5.21 -7.11
N VAL A 147 7.29 6.42 -7.58
CA VAL A 147 8.13 7.05 -8.60
C VAL A 147 9.50 7.38 -7.99
N LEU A 148 10.57 6.95 -8.65
CA LEU A 148 11.95 7.08 -8.18
C LEU A 148 12.72 8.21 -8.88
N GLU A 149 12.32 8.56 -10.10
CA GLU A 149 12.92 9.65 -10.87
C GLU A 149 12.35 11.01 -10.46
N ASP A 150 13.17 12.05 -10.49
CA ASP A 150 12.75 13.43 -10.23
C ASP A 150 11.57 13.83 -11.12
N ARG A 151 11.61 13.41 -12.41
CA ARG A 151 10.56 13.61 -13.41
C ARG A 151 10.45 12.41 -14.32
N ALA A 152 9.47 11.57 -14.08
CA ALA A 152 9.12 10.47 -14.95
C ALA A 152 8.10 10.93 -15.99
N VAL A 153 8.46 10.89 -17.27
CA VAL A 153 7.56 11.30 -18.35
C VAL A 153 6.58 10.18 -18.66
N LEU A 154 5.30 10.43 -18.41
CA LEU A 154 4.20 9.53 -18.75
C LEU A 154 3.91 9.61 -20.25
N ARG A 155 4.05 8.52 -21.00
CA ARG A 155 3.88 8.45 -22.46
C ARG A 155 2.60 7.71 -22.84
N GLU A 156 2.16 7.90 -24.10
CA GLU A 156 0.98 7.20 -24.64
C GLU A 156 1.22 5.71 -24.94
N GLY A 157 2.47 5.30 -25.11
CA GLY A 157 2.84 3.92 -25.45
C GLY A 157 4.23 3.54 -24.94
N PRO A 158 4.59 2.25 -24.98
CA PRO A 158 5.82 1.69 -24.42
C PRO A 158 7.04 1.93 -25.34
N ASP A 159 7.27 3.17 -25.73
CA ASP A 159 8.43 3.60 -26.54
C ASP A 159 8.67 5.09 -26.29
N GLU A 160 9.92 5.51 -26.30
CA GLU A 160 10.33 6.91 -26.13
C GLU A 160 9.81 7.85 -27.24
N ARG A 161 9.45 7.31 -28.39
CA ARG A 161 8.89 8.06 -29.53
C ARG A 161 7.44 8.48 -29.33
N HIS A 162 6.73 7.85 -28.40
CA HIS A 162 5.35 8.22 -28.14
C HIS A 162 5.28 9.58 -27.43
N PRO A 163 4.27 10.39 -27.74
CA PRO A 163 4.09 11.70 -27.15
C PRO A 163 3.90 11.60 -25.63
N ALA A 164 4.40 12.61 -24.91
CA ALA A 164 4.19 12.76 -23.50
C ALA A 164 2.73 13.13 -23.21
N ARG A 165 2.11 12.48 -22.22
CA ARG A 165 0.78 12.76 -21.70
C ARG A 165 0.80 13.54 -20.40
N GLY A 166 1.92 13.53 -19.71
CA GLY A 166 2.11 14.16 -18.41
C GLY A 166 3.44 13.76 -17.80
N GLU A 167 3.61 14.16 -16.57
CA GLU A 167 4.79 13.85 -15.77
C GLU A 167 4.34 13.33 -14.39
N ALA A 168 5.09 12.39 -13.86
CA ALA A 168 5.06 11.97 -12.46
C ALA A 168 6.37 12.37 -11.80
N ARG A 169 6.36 12.53 -10.47
CA ARG A 169 7.51 13.05 -9.75
C ARG A 169 8.01 12.08 -8.71
N GLU A 170 9.28 12.22 -8.35
CA GLU A 170 9.89 11.43 -7.30
C GLU A 170 9.02 11.40 -6.04
N GLY A 171 8.74 10.22 -5.51
CA GLY A 171 7.92 9.99 -4.33
C GLY A 171 6.41 9.95 -4.56
N ASP A 172 5.91 10.24 -5.77
CA ASP A 172 4.50 10.06 -6.08
C ASP A 172 4.12 8.59 -5.98
N TRP A 173 2.93 8.34 -5.42
CA TRP A 173 2.35 7.01 -5.42
C TRP A 173 1.89 6.60 -6.81
N ALA A 174 2.31 5.44 -7.24
CA ALA A 174 1.95 4.86 -8.52
C ALA A 174 1.36 3.46 -8.35
N THR A 175 0.58 3.03 -9.32
CA THR A 175 0.13 1.64 -9.46
C THR A 175 0.57 1.13 -10.81
N ILE A 176 1.37 0.07 -10.84
CA ILE A 176 1.79 -0.60 -12.08
C ILE A 176 0.65 -1.49 -12.53
N LEU A 177 0.11 -1.22 -13.72
CA LEU A 177 -1.03 -1.92 -14.30
C LEU A 177 -0.60 -3.01 -15.29
N GLU A 178 0.49 -2.74 -16.03
CA GLU A 178 0.98 -3.62 -17.09
C GLU A 178 2.48 -3.48 -17.23
N ARG A 179 3.16 -4.52 -17.67
CA ARG A 179 4.59 -4.52 -18.00
C ARG A 179 4.77 -4.94 -19.44
N ASP A 180 5.62 -4.23 -20.18
CA ASP A 180 5.98 -4.57 -21.55
C ASP A 180 7.35 -5.25 -21.58
N ASP A 181 7.59 -6.08 -22.60
CA ASP A 181 8.88 -6.79 -22.79
C ASP A 181 10.03 -5.84 -23.16
N ALA A 182 9.73 -4.60 -23.56
CA ALA A 182 10.71 -3.58 -23.91
C ALA A 182 11.24 -2.78 -22.70
N GLY A 183 10.86 -3.13 -21.45
CA GLY A 183 11.30 -2.45 -20.24
C GLY A 183 10.48 -1.22 -19.89
N PHE A 184 9.25 -1.12 -20.41
CA PHE A 184 8.29 -0.10 -20.04
C PHE A 184 7.19 -0.69 -19.17
N VAL A 185 6.65 0.15 -18.29
CA VAL A 185 5.51 -0.21 -17.44
C VAL A 185 4.41 0.85 -17.57
N LEU A 186 3.17 0.38 -17.66
CA LEU A 186 2.00 1.25 -17.63
C LEU A 186 1.68 1.55 -16.18
N VAL A 187 1.76 2.81 -15.81
CA VAL A 187 1.48 3.25 -14.44
C VAL A 187 0.29 4.19 -14.39
N GLU A 188 -0.38 4.16 -13.26
CA GLU A 188 -1.40 5.13 -12.86
C GLU A 188 -0.89 5.93 -11.66
N VAL A 189 -0.87 7.26 -11.78
CA VAL A 189 -0.43 8.21 -10.75
C VAL A 189 -1.54 9.24 -10.56
N GLY A 190 -2.27 9.13 -9.45
CA GLY A 190 -3.49 9.89 -9.22
C GLY A 190 -4.53 9.65 -10.32
N SER A 191 -4.88 10.67 -11.08
CA SER A 191 -5.81 10.58 -12.23
C SER A 191 -5.10 10.40 -13.58
N ARG A 192 -3.78 10.36 -13.59
CA ARG A 192 -2.95 10.29 -14.81
C ARG A 192 -2.50 8.86 -15.05
N ARG A 193 -2.53 8.44 -16.31
CA ARG A 193 -2.06 7.12 -16.74
C ARG A 193 -1.12 7.25 -17.92
N GLY A 194 -0.01 6.53 -17.91
CA GLY A 194 0.94 6.52 -19.02
C GLY A 194 2.04 5.48 -18.83
N TRP A 195 2.77 5.27 -19.91
CA TRP A 195 3.94 4.39 -19.93
C TRP A 195 5.17 5.13 -19.46
N VAL A 196 5.95 4.50 -18.59
CA VAL A 196 7.26 4.98 -18.12
C VAL A 196 8.27 3.86 -18.23
N HIS A 197 9.56 4.20 -18.22
CA HIS A 197 10.60 3.18 -18.12
C HIS A 197 10.53 2.47 -16.76
N GLU A 198 10.80 1.17 -16.73
CA GLU A 198 10.70 0.36 -15.51
C GLU A 198 11.57 0.91 -14.37
N ASP A 199 12.76 1.45 -14.69
CA ASP A 199 13.67 2.03 -13.70
C ASP A 199 13.14 3.32 -13.04
N ALA A 200 12.16 3.99 -13.66
CA ALA A 200 11.56 5.22 -13.14
C ALA A 200 10.64 4.97 -11.96
N VAL A 201 10.22 3.72 -11.72
CA VAL A 201 9.31 3.35 -10.64
C VAL A 201 9.83 2.14 -9.88
N GLY A 202 9.55 2.10 -8.59
CA GLY A 202 9.94 1.00 -7.73
C GLY A 202 8.72 0.35 -7.10
N ALA A 203 8.50 -0.92 -7.38
CA ALA A 203 7.45 -1.71 -6.72
C ALA A 203 7.70 -1.79 -5.20
N ILE A 204 6.60 -1.78 -4.43
CA ILE A 204 6.60 -1.80 -2.96
C ILE A 204 6.42 -3.23 -2.46
#